data_de3975998e71312d5530ccfe49b9cb0e
#
_entry.id   de3975998e71312d5530ccfe49b9cb0e
#
_cell.length_a   1.000
_cell.length_b   1.000
_cell.length_c   1.000
_cell.angle_alpha   90.00
_cell.angle_beta   90.00
_cell.angle_gamma   90.00
#
_symmetry.space_group_name_H-M   'P 1'
#
loop_
_entity.id
_entity.type
_entity.pdbx_description
1 polymer ?
#
loop_
_entity_poly.entity_id
_entity_poly.type
_entity_poly.pdbx_seq_one_letter_code
_entity_poly.pdbx_strand_id
1 'polypeptide(L)'
;AVFSVREIDLAMVADVGTLQRLPRLVGEGMARELAYTGRNVDAPEAAALGLVNRVFPGPAELQAGVAELALAIAARSPLAVRGIKEVANYSRDHSVADGLHFVAAWNAAMLLSADLDEAVKARREGRRPEFAD
;
A
#
# COMPACT_ATOMS: atom_id res chain seq x y z
N ALA A 1 -18.54 -1.28 -6.65
CA ALA A 1 -17.52 -0.57 -7.45
C ALA A 1 -17.21 -1.37 -8.72
N VAL A 2 -16.84 -0.67 -9.80
CA VAL A 2 -16.42 -1.25 -11.08
C VAL A 2 -15.13 -0.53 -11.51
N PHE A 3 -14.17 -1.29 -11.99
CA PHE A 3 -12.87 -0.80 -12.47
C PHE A 3 -12.72 -1.12 -13.96
N SER A 4 -12.05 -0.26 -14.72
CA SER A 4 -11.72 -0.52 -16.13
C SER A 4 -10.61 0.41 -16.61
N VAL A 5 -9.90 0.00 -17.68
CA VAL A 5 -8.92 0.81 -18.41
C VAL A 5 -9.59 1.25 -19.70
N ARG A 6 -10.17 2.46 -19.71
CA ARG A 6 -11.07 2.94 -20.77
C ARG A 6 -10.40 3.70 -21.90
N GLU A 7 -9.14 4.02 -21.78
CA GLU A 7 -8.38 4.76 -22.77
C GLU A 7 -8.41 4.07 -24.15
N ILE A 8 -8.48 2.73 -24.16
CA ILE A 8 -8.55 1.94 -25.40
C ILE A 8 -9.82 2.25 -26.21
N ASP A 9 -10.94 2.55 -25.55
CA ASP A 9 -12.19 2.90 -26.20
C ASP A 9 -12.09 4.25 -26.96
N LEU A 10 -11.11 5.08 -26.61
CA LEU A 10 -10.80 6.37 -27.23
C LEU A 10 -9.58 6.31 -28.16
N ALA A 11 -9.11 5.10 -28.51
CA ALA A 11 -7.91 4.88 -29.30
C ALA A 11 -6.64 5.52 -28.67
N MET A 12 -6.58 5.58 -27.34
CA MET A 12 -5.46 6.12 -26.57
C MET A 12 -4.75 5.03 -25.78
N VAL A 13 -3.49 5.27 -25.50
CA VAL A 13 -2.71 4.51 -24.53
C VAL A 13 -2.93 5.13 -23.15
N ALA A 14 -3.16 4.31 -22.12
CA ALA A 14 -3.31 4.79 -20.74
C ALA A 14 -2.01 5.47 -20.27
N ASP A 15 -2.07 6.76 -19.96
CA ASP A 15 -0.91 7.65 -19.81
C ASP A 15 -0.67 8.13 -18.36
N VAL A 16 -1.63 7.90 -17.43
CA VAL A 16 -1.50 8.35 -16.03
C VAL A 16 -0.87 7.31 -15.09
N GLY A 17 -0.08 6.40 -15.63
CA GLY A 17 0.69 5.42 -14.87
C GLY A 17 -0.04 4.08 -14.65
N THR A 18 -1.15 3.83 -15.32
CA THR A 18 -1.88 2.56 -15.26
C THR A 18 -0.98 1.41 -15.72
N LEU A 19 -0.34 1.53 -16.89
CA LEU A 19 0.49 0.48 -17.47
C LEU A 19 1.79 0.20 -16.69
N GLN A 20 2.24 1.15 -15.88
CA GLN A 20 3.43 1.01 -15.03
C GLN A 20 3.12 0.38 -13.67
N ARG A 21 1.86 0.51 -13.18
CA ARG A 21 1.46 0.06 -11.84
C ARG A 21 0.61 -1.20 -11.86
N LEU A 22 -0.34 -1.30 -12.79
CA LEU A 22 -1.30 -2.40 -12.85
C LEU A 22 -0.63 -3.78 -12.96
N PRO A 23 0.41 -4.00 -13.79
CA PRO A 23 1.09 -5.29 -13.89
C PRO A 23 1.69 -5.79 -12.56
N ARG A 24 2.10 -4.85 -11.69
CA ARG A 24 2.65 -5.17 -10.38
C ARG A 24 1.59 -5.61 -9.36
N LEU A 25 0.32 -5.31 -9.61
CA LEU A 25 -0.80 -5.67 -8.74
C LEU A 25 -1.48 -6.97 -9.21
N VAL A 26 -1.77 -7.07 -10.51
CA VAL A 26 -2.58 -8.16 -11.07
C VAL A 26 -1.79 -9.12 -11.96
N GLY A 27 -0.50 -8.88 -12.15
CA GLY A 27 0.37 -9.63 -13.08
C GLY A 27 0.26 -9.15 -14.53
N GLU A 28 1.31 -9.43 -15.32
CA GLU A 28 1.48 -8.94 -16.70
C GLU A 28 0.33 -9.36 -17.64
N GLY A 29 -0.07 -10.64 -17.58
CA GLY A 29 -1.11 -11.19 -18.47
C GLY A 29 -2.45 -10.51 -18.24
N MET A 30 -2.89 -10.43 -16.99
CA MET A 30 -4.15 -9.80 -16.63
C MET A 30 -4.14 -8.30 -16.91
N ALA A 31 -3.05 -7.60 -16.61
CA ALA A 31 -2.93 -6.18 -16.89
C ALA A 31 -3.08 -5.86 -18.39
N ARG A 32 -2.48 -6.69 -19.26
CA ARG A 32 -2.63 -6.57 -20.72
C ARG A 32 -4.03 -6.88 -21.20
N GLU A 33 -4.66 -7.95 -20.67
CA GLU A 33 -6.04 -8.26 -20.99
C GLU A 33 -6.96 -7.07 -20.67
N LEU A 34 -6.85 -6.52 -19.46
CA LEU A 34 -7.67 -5.38 -19.04
C LEU A 34 -7.42 -4.13 -19.89
N ALA A 35 -6.14 -3.84 -20.22
CA ALA A 35 -5.79 -2.68 -21.03
C ALA A 35 -6.20 -2.82 -22.50
N TYR A 36 -6.16 -4.05 -23.07
CA TYR A 36 -6.51 -4.26 -24.47
C TYR A 36 -8.03 -4.36 -24.70
N THR A 37 -8.77 -4.84 -23.70
CA THR A 37 -10.22 -5.07 -23.84
C THR A 37 -11.06 -3.93 -23.28
N GLY A 38 -10.51 -3.12 -22.37
CA GLY A 38 -11.27 -2.10 -21.64
C GLY A 38 -12.43 -2.68 -20.82
N ARG A 39 -12.47 -4.00 -20.61
CA ARG A 39 -13.59 -4.65 -19.91
C ARG A 39 -13.75 -4.18 -18.48
N ASN A 40 -14.94 -4.31 -17.98
CA ASN A 40 -15.24 -4.06 -16.58
C ASN A 40 -14.69 -5.20 -15.69
N VAL A 41 -14.22 -4.80 -14.49
CA VAL A 41 -13.87 -5.67 -13.38
C VAL A 41 -14.74 -5.28 -12.21
N ASP A 42 -15.55 -6.18 -11.69
CA ASP A 42 -16.38 -5.93 -10.51
C ASP A 42 -15.57 -6.04 -9.20
N ALA A 43 -16.17 -5.74 -8.08
CA ALA A 43 -15.46 -5.73 -6.79
C ALA A 43 -14.98 -7.12 -6.35
N PRO A 44 -15.77 -8.20 -6.48
CA PRO A 44 -15.28 -9.55 -6.20
C PRO A 44 -14.08 -9.97 -7.05
N GLU A 45 -14.13 -9.72 -8.37
CA GLU A 45 -13.00 -10.01 -9.26
C GLU A 45 -11.79 -9.15 -8.92
N ALA A 46 -11.98 -7.86 -8.63
CA ALA A 46 -10.90 -6.97 -8.22
C ALA A 46 -10.16 -7.46 -6.96
N ALA A 47 -10.89 -8.03 -6.00
CA ALA A 47 -10.29 -8.64 -4.82
C ALA A 47 -9.54 -9.94 -5.16
N ALA A 48 -10.10 -10.80 -6.02
CA ALA A 48 -9.46 -12.03 -6.46
C ALA A 48 -8.16 -11.77 -7.23
N LEU A 49 -8.10 -10.69 -8.01
CA LEU A 49 -6.93 -10.25 -8.75
C LEU A 49 -5.88 -9.51 -7.90
N GLY A 50 -6.20 -9.15 -6.66
CA GLY A 50 -5.32 -8.33 -5.83
C GLY A 50 -5.31 -6.83 -6.19
N LEU A 51 -6.26 -6.38 -7.00
CA LEU A 51 -6.41 -4.95 -7.33
C LEU A 51 -6.91 -4.13 -6.14
N VAL A 52 -7.74 -4.73 -5.30
CA VAL A 52 -8.20 -4.15 -4.03
C VAL A 52 -7.92 -5.11 -2.88
N ASN A 53 -7.66 -4.57 -1.70
CA ASN A 53 -7.32 -5.36 -0.51
C ASN A 53 -8.55 -6.03 0.12
N ARG A 54 -9.71 -5.38 0.07
CA ARG A 54 -10.97 -5.83 0.69
C ARG A 54 -12.17 -5.32 -0.07
N VAL A 55 -13.26 -6.06 0.04
CA VAL A 55 -14.58 -5.68 -0.45
C VAL A 55 -15.56 -5.66 0.73
N PHE A 56 -16.44 -4.69 0.76
CA PHE A 56 -17.45 -4.51 1.78
C PHE A 56 -18.85 -4.56 1.18
N PRO A 57 -19.89 -5.02 1.93
CA PRO A 57 -21.24 -5.15 1.40
C PRO A 57 -21.88 -3.82 0.97
N GLY A 58 -21.49 -2.72 1.66
CA GLY A 58 -22.07 -1.42 1.39
C GLY A 58 -21.16 -0.25 1.79
N PRO A 59 -21.59 0.99 1.51
CA PRO A 59 -20.80 2.19 1.83
C PRO A 59 -20.56 2.38 3.33
N ALA A 60 -21.52 2.03 4.19
CA ALA A 60 -21.39 2.16 5.64
C ALA A 60 -20.31 1.21 6.19
N GLU A 61 -20.33 -0.04 5.77
CA GLU A 61 -19.34 -1.07 6.14
C GLU A 61 -17.96 -0.72 5.58
N LEU A 62 -17.89 -0.15 4.37
CA LEU A 62 -16.65 0.35 3.80
C LEU A 62 -16.06 1.46 4.68
N GLN A 63 -16.85 2.47 5.04
CA GLN A 63 -16.38 3.57 5.88
C GLN A 63 -15.92 3.06 7.26
N ALA A 64 -16.67 2.16 7.88
CA ALA A 64 -16.28 1.55 9.16
C ALA A 64 -14.96 0.76 9.05
N GLY A 65 -14.82 -0.08 8.02
CA GLY A 65 -13.61 -0.86 7.82
C GLY A 65 -12.38 -0.03 7.46
N VAL A 66 -12.55 1.06 6.71
CA VAL A 66 -11.48 2.02 6.40
C VAL A 66 -11.08 2.79 7.67
N ALA A 67 -12.03 3.22 8.49
CA ALA A 67 -11.75 3.90 9.75
C ALA A 67 -10.98 2.99 10.72
N GLU A 68 -11.39 1.72 10.85
CA GLU A 68 -10.69 0.72 11.65
C GLU A 68 -9.22 0.56 11.20
N LEU A 69 -9.00 0.39 9.89
CA LEU A 69 -7.65 0.27 9.33
C LEU A 69 -6.82 1.53 9.56
N ALA A 70 -7.40 2.70 9.36
CA ALA A 70 -6.73 3.99 9.57
C ALA A 70 -6.31 4.16 11.03
N LEU A 71 -7.19 3.83 11.99
CA LEU A 71 -6.88 3.85 13.42
C LEU A 71 -5.80 2.84 13.79
N ALA A 72 -5.82 1.65 13.20
CA ALA A 72 -4.80 0.64 13.42
C ALA A 72 -3.41 1.10 12.93
N ILE A 73 -3.35 1.85 11.83
CA ILE A 73 -2.12 2.45 11.32
C ILE A 73 -1.70 3.63 12.19
N ALA A 74 -2.63 4.52 12.54
CA ALA A 74 -2.37 5.68 13.40
C ALA A 74 -1.86 5.32 14.80
N ALA A 75 -2.19 4.11 15.29
CA ALA A 75 -1.67 3.58 16.55
C ALA A 75 -0.22 3.05 16.46
N ARG A 76 0.45 3.16 15.31
CA ARG A 76 1.85 2.76 15.13
C ARG A 76 2.77 3.97 15.18
N SER A 77 4.07 3.73 15.44
CA SER A 77 5.09 4.77 15.36
C SER A 77 4.99 5.53 14.02
N PRO A 78 4.75 6.86 14.02
CA PRO A 78 4.69 7.65 12.79
C PRO A 78 6.01 7.58 12.00
N LEU A 79 7.14 7.55 12.72
CA LEU A 79 8.46 7.43 12.12
C LEU A 79 8.63 6.08 11.39
N ALA A 80 8.18 4.98 12.00
CA ALA A 80 8.23 3.65 11.38
C ALA A 80 7.29 3.55 10.17
N VAL A 81 6.06 4.08 10.26
CA VAL A 81 5.10 4.08 9.14
C VAL A 81 5.65 4.87 7.95
N ARG A 82 6.23 6.06 8.19
CA ARG A 82 6.89 6.86 7.14
C ARG A 82 8.07 6.10 6.53
N GLY A 83 8.93 5.49 7.38
CA GLY A 83 10.06 4.68 6.92
C GLY A 83 9.66 3.50 6.04
N ILE A 84 8.64 2.74 6.44
CA ILE A 84 8.10 1.64 5.64
C ILE A 84 7.65 2.14 4.26
N LYS A 85 6.95 3.28 4.20
CA LYS A 85 6.49 3.88 2.95
C LYS A 85 7.66 4.27 2.04
N GLU A 86 8.67 4.96 2.60
CA GLU A 86 9.85 5.40 1.84
C GLU A 86 10.65 4.19 1.32
N VAL A 87 10.94 3.22 2.19
CA VAL A 87 11.69 2.01 1.81
C VAL A 87 10.92 1.19 0.76
N ALA A 88 9.60 1.01 0.92
CA ALA A 88 8.79 0.27 -0.04
C ALA A 88 8.73 0.98 -1.41
N ASN A 89 8.61 2.31 -1.43
CA ASN A 89 8.62 3.09 -2.66
C ASN A 89 9.99 3.03 -3.36
N TYR A 90 11.08 3.18 -2.62
CA TYR A 90 12.44 3.06 -3.14
C TYR A 90 12.69 1.68 -3.74
N SER A 91 12.40 0.62 -2.99
CA SER A 91 12.64 -0.77 -3.40
C SER A 91 11.82 -1.19 -4.62
N ARG A 92 10.74 -0.47 -4.94
CA ARG A 92 9.91 -0.78 -6.10
C ARG A 92 10.66 -0.61 -7.44
N ASP A 93 11.59 0.34 -7.51
CA ASP A 93 12.29 0.74 -8.74
C ASP A 93 13.80 0.44 -8.69
N HIS A 94 14.26 -0.24 -7.63
CA HIS A 94 15.66 -0.57 -7.37
C HIS A 94 15.84 -2.08 -7.13
N SER A 95 17.09 -2.55 -7.16
CA SER A 95 17.40 -3.93 -6.83
C SER A 95 17.13 -4.24 -5.35
N VAL A 96 17.00 -5.50 -5.01
CA VAL A 96 16.89 -5.93 -3.60
C VAL A 96 18.12 -5.49 -2.79
N ALA A 97 19.31 -5.55 -3.38
CA ALA A 97 20.54 -5.11 -2.72
C ALA A 97 20.52 -3.61 -2.40
N ASP A 98 20.08 -2.78 -3.34
CA ASP A 98 19.93 -1.34 -3.13
C ASP A 98 18.87 -1.04 -2.04
N GLY A 99 17.74 -1.74 -2.08
CA GLY A 99 16.68 -1.64 -1.05
C GLY A 99 17.20 -2.01 0.34
N LEU A 100 18.03 -3.06 0.46
CA LEU A 100 18.67 -3.46 1.72
C LEU A 100 19.66 -2.41 2.22
N HIS A 101 20.46 -1.80 1.35
CA HIS A 101 21.33 -0.68 1.71
C HIS A 101 20.53 0.52 2.16
N PHE A 102 19.42 0.86 1.46
CA PHE A 102 18.57 1.99 1.81
C PHE A 102 17.92 1.80 3.19
N VAL A 103 17.35 0.62 3.49
CA VAL A 103 16.75 0.36 4.82
C VAL A 103 17.80 0.35 5.92
N ALA A 104 19.03 -0.12 5.65
CA ALA A 104 20.12 -0.07 6.62
C ALA A 104 20.51 1.39 6.96
N ALA A 105 20.62 2.25 5.94
CA ALA A 105 20.88 3.69 6.12
C ALA A 105 19.73 4.39 6.85
N TRP A 106 18.48 4.08 6.49
CA TRP A 106 17.30 4.60 7.17
C TRP A 106 17.30 4.23 8.67
N ASN A 107 17.48 2.96 8.97
CA ASN A 107 17.51 2.48 10.36
C ASN A 107 18.70 3.06 11.14
N ALA A 108 19.87 3.19 10.53
CA ALA A 108 21.02 3.81 11.18
C ALA A 108 20.71 5.26 11.63
N ALA A 109 19.92 6.00 10.83
CA ALA A 109 19.54 7.38 11.14
C ALA A 109 18.37 7.48 12.13
N MET A 110 17.38 6.56 12.07
CA MET A 110 16.08 6.70 12.71
C MET A 110 15.82 5.70 13.84
N LEU A 111 16.66 4.66 14.01
CA LEU A 111 16.41 3.61 15.00
C LEU A 111 16.50 4.14 16.44
N LEU A 112 17.49 5.00 16.74
CA LEU A 112 17.64 5.61 18.06
C LEU A 112 16.68 6.82 18.17
N SER A 113 15.40 6.54 18.42
CA SER A 113 14.35 7.54 18.47
C SER A 113 13.49 7.38 19.72
N ALA A 114 12.80 8.45 20.10
CA ALA A 114 11.82 8.42 21.18
C ALA A 114 10.72 7.35 20.94
N ASP A 115 10.37 7.10 19.67
CA ASP A 115 9.41 6.06 19.32
C ASP A 115 9.88 4.66 19.68
N LEU A 116 11.18 4.36 19.46
CA LEU A 116 11.75 3.07 19.86
C LEU A 116 11.75 2.92 21.38
N ASP A 117 12.18 3.96 22.09
CA ASP A 117 12.22 3.95 23.56
C ASP A 117 10.82 3.73 24.14
N GLU A 118 9.81 4.44 23.62
CA GLU A 118 8.42 4.28 24.01
C GLU A 118 7.90 2.88 23.70
N ALA A 119 8.16 2.36 22.52
CA ALA A 119 7.73 1.01 22.14
C ALA A 119 8.31 -0.07 23.06
N VAL A 120 9.61 0.03 23.40
CA VAL A 120 10.29 -0.90 24.31
C VAL A 120 9.73 -0.77 25.72
N LYS A 121 9.53 0.47 26.21
CA LYS A 121 8.96 0.74 27.54
C LYS A 121 7.56 0.19 27.65
N ALA A 122 6.67 0.54 26.72
CA ALA A 122 5.29 0.08 26.70
C ALA A 122 5.19 -1.45 26.69
N ARG A 123 6.05 -2.13 25.91
CA ARG A 123 6.12 -3.60 25.88
C ARG A 123 6.50 -4.21 27.23
N ARG A 124 7.49 -3.62 27.93
CA ARG A 124 7.89 -4.06 29.27
C ARG A 124 6.79 -3.87 30.32
N GLU A 125 6.03 -2.78 30.16
CA GLU A 125 4.93 -2.41 31.06
C GLU A 125 3.60 -3.10 30.72
N GLY A 126 3.52 -3.86 29.62
CA GLY A 126 2.30 -4.55 29.18
C GLY A 126 1.18 -3.61 28.74
N ARG A 127 1.49 -2.38 28.34
CA ARG A 127 0.56 -1.37 27.86
C ARG A 127 0.70 -1.09 26.36
N ARG A 128 -0.23 -0.35 25.80
CA ARG A 128 -0.09 0.19 24.44
C ARG A 128 0.91 1.35 24.44
N PRO A 129 1.75 1.46 23.39
CA PRO A 129 2.64 2.61 23.23
C PRO A 129 1.84 3.86 22.86
N GLU A 130 2.35 5.02 23.27
CA GLU A 130 1.82 6.34 22.93
C GLU A 130 2.92 7.12 22.19
N PHE A 131 2.75 7.28 20.88
CA PHE A 131 3.71 7.98 20.04
C PHE A 131 3.34 9.45 19.90
N ALA A 132 4.35 10.31 19.95
CA ALA A 132 4.20 11.73 19.59
C ALA A 132 4.30 11.88 18.06
N ASP A 133 3.53 12.81 17.50
CA ASP A 133 3.59 13.19 16.08
C ASP A 133 4.88 13.92 15.71
#